data_c884e88da8e7eb2d7c3cc8525a220380
#
_entry.id   c884e88da8e7eb2d7c3cc8525a220380
#
_cell.length_a   1.000
_cell.length_b   1.000
_cell.length_c   1.000
_cell.angle_alpha   90.00
_cell.angle_beta   90.00
_cell.angle_gamma   90.00
#
_symmetry.space_group_name_H-M   'P 1'
#
loop_
_entity.id
_entity.type
_entity.pdbx_description
1 polymer ?
#
loop_
_entity_poly.entity_id
_entity_poly.type
_entity_poly.pdbx_seq_one_letter_code
_entity_poly.pdbx_strand_id
1 'polypeptide(L)'
;MSLLNRRRARVEPAILWFAVISLTLSTAAQTFALQQPSIDQLEAKLNSEYRTIEKTIAGPPSRAQYPVAADYHRQLREWQDHLAQTFGTAANTIKEILKLNPQNADYWRERLETLELYAQPISTPEERKVFGSGEVQQLVRLINAPAAEYTDEARAAKTRGDVRLRMVLADDGTVKNVFAIKSLPHGLTESAMKAARQIKFEPAIRNAKPASQFITLVYEFKDGQARPPYIPKTIF
;
A
#
# COMPACT_ATOMS: atom_id res chain seq x y z
N MET A 1 -40.51 3.76 84.98
CA MET A 1 -40.82 4.87 84.06
C MET A 1 -39.50 5.38 83.50
N SER A 2 -39.21 5.09 82.24
CA SER A 2 -38.29 5.86 81.45
C SER A 2 -38.31 5.36 79.98
N LEU A 3 -38.54 6.27 79.08
CA LEU A 3 -38.82 6.03 77.66
C LEU A 3 -37.53 5.82 76.90
N LEU A 4 -37.45 4.69 76.23
CA LEU A 4 -36.38 4.38 75.21
C LEU A 4 -36.65 5.15 73.91
N ASN A 5 -35.78 6.10 73.61
CA ASN A 5 -35.80 6.87 72.40
C ASN A 5 -34.89 6.15 71.34
N ARG A 6 -35.49 5.39 70.40
CA ARG A 6 -34.79 4.79 69.29
C ARG A 6 -34.64 5.83 68.15
N ARG A 7 -33.45 6.41 68.00
CA ARG A 7 -33.08 7.17 66.80
C ARG A 7 -32.82 6.21 65.68
N ARG A 8 -33.70 6.19 64.68
CA ARG A 8 -33.42 5.59 63.35
C ARG A 8 -32.48 6.51 62.61
N ALA A 9 -31.27 6.01 62.28
CA ALA A 9 -30.36 6.66 61.32
C ALA A 9 -30.99 6.59 59.94
N ARG A 10 -31.35 7.73 59.42
CA ARG A 10 -31.64 7.81 57.91
C ARG A 10 -30.33 7.73 57.20
N VAL A 11 -30.17 6.66 56.41
CA VAL A 11 -29.09 6.53 55.45
C VAL A 11 -29.46 7.40 54.23
N GLU A 12 -28.66 8.41 53.98
CA GLU A 12 -28.87 9.33 52.89
C GLU A 12 -28.67 8.62 51.52
N PRO A 13 -29.53 8.83 50.49
CA PRO A 13 -29.44 8.18 49.20
C PRO A 13 -28.28 8.69 48.30
N ALA A 14 -27.50 9.66 48.78
CA ALA A 14 -26.42 10.28 47.99
C ALA A 14 -25.21 9.38 47.77
N ILE A 15 -24.95 8.37 48.61
CA ILE A 15 -23.76 7.50 48.51
C ILE A 15 -23.94 6.44 47.41
N LEU A 16 -25.16 6.02 47.11
CA LEU A 16 -25.44 5.03 46.06
C LEU A 16 -25.27 5.56 44.64
N TRP A 17 -25.40 6.87 44.41
CA TRP A 17 -25.24 7.46 43.07
C TRP A 17 -23.78 7.58 42.64
N PHE A 18 -22.85 7.81 43.56
CA PHE A 18 -21.42 7.89 43.23
C PHE A 18 -20.81 6.53 42.87
N ALA A 19 -21.31 5.45 43.47
CA ALA A 19 -20.82 4.09 43.15
C ALA A 19 -21.29 3.61 41.78
N VAL A 20 -22.49 4.01 41.34
CA VAL A 20 -23.04 3.64 40.02
C VAL A 20 -22.35 4.43 38.90
N ILE A 21 -22.06 5.73 39.13
CA ILE A 21 -21.37 6.56 38.11
C ILE A 21 -19.92 6.14 37.94
N SER A 22 -19.21 5.75 39.01
CA SER A 22 -17.83 5.27 38.89
C SER A 22 -17.74 3.90 38.21
N LEU A 23 -18.73 3.02 38.38
CA LEU A 23 -18.79 1.71 37.73
C LEU A 23 -19.10 1.82 36.22
N THR A 24 -20.00 2.73 35.84
CA THR A 24 -20.37 2.97 34.42
C THR A 24 -19.26 3.67 33.66
N LEU A 25 -18.49 4.58 34.25
CA LEU A 25 -17.32 5.20 33.67
C LEU A 25 -16.16 4.19 33.44
N SER A 26 -15.98 3.26 34.38
CA SER A 26 -14.97 2.19 34.25
C SER A 26 -15.30 1.22 33.12
N THR A 27 -16.57 0.83 32.95
CA THR A 27 -17.00 -0.07 31.87
C THR A 27 -16.96 0.61 30.51
N ALA A 28 -17.31 1.91 30.42
CA ALA A 28 -17.20 2.67 29.16
C ALA A 28 -15.73 2.88 28.75
N ALA A 29 -14.82 3.13 29.69
CA ALA A 29 -13.39 3.24 29.39
C ALA A 29 -12.79 1.88 29.00
N GLN A 30 -13.22 0.79 29.60
CA GLN A 30 -12.79 -0.56 29.23
C GLN A 30 -13.35 -1.00 27.87
N THR A 31 -14.60 -0.66 27.53
CA THR A 31 -15.16 -0.91 26.19
C THR A 31 -14.51 -0.04 25.12
N PHE A 32 -14.09 1.18 25.43
CA PHE A 32 -13.36 2.03 24.48
C PHE A 32 -11.91 1.53 24.26
N ALA A 33 -11.24 1.00 25.28
CA ALA A 33 -9.93 0.37 25.15
C ALA A 33 -9.97 -0.94 24.34
N LEU A 34 -11.12 -1.63 24.30
CA LEU A 34 -11.33 -2.84 23.50
C LEU A 34 -11.63 -2.54 22.02
N GLN A 35 -11.72 -1.28 21.60
CA GLN A 35 -12.08 -0.87 20.24
C GLN A 35 -10.89 -0.47 19.37
N GLN A 36 -9.66 -0.44 19.88
CA GLN A 36 -8.51 -0.21 19.02
C GLN A 36 -8.18 -1.50 18.26
N PRO A 37 -8.09 -1.43 16.91
CA PRO A 37 -7.74 -2.61 16.13
C PRO A 37 -6.32 -3.07 16.47
N SER A 38 -6.11 -4.38 16.50
CA SER A 38 -4.76 -4.96 16.62
C SER A 38 -3.95 -4.78 15.33
N ILE A 39 -2.63 -4.94 15.41
CA ILE A 39 -1.76 -4.94 14.22
C ILE A 39 -2.24 -5.97 13.21
N ASP A 40 -2.56 -7.20 13.64
CA ASP A 40 -3.04 -8.28 12.75
C ASP A 40 -4.34 -7.90 12.01
N GLN A 41 -5.26 -7.21 12.71
CA GLN A 41 -6.50 -6.70 12.09
C GLN A 41 -6.22 -5.61 11.05
N LEU A 42 -5.28 -4.71 11.34
CA LEU A 42 -4.86 -3.67 10.40
C LEU A 42 -4.11 -4.25 9.21
N GLU A 43 -3.28 -5.27 9.40
CA GLU A 43 -2.61 -5.99 8.31
C GLU A 43 -3.62 -6.73 7.42
N ALA A 44 -4.63 -7.37 8.00
CA ALA A 44 -5.71 -8.00 7.23
C ALA A 44 -6.50 -6.97 6.41
N LYS A 45 -6.80 -5.79 6.99
CA LYS A 45 -7.43 -4.66 6.30
C LYS A 45 -6.53 -4.17 5.15
N LEU A 46 -5.25 -3.94 5.40
CA LEU A 46 -4.26 -3.51 4.41
C LEU A 46 -4.16 -4.50 3.23
N ASN A 47 -4.16 -5.79 3.50
CA ASN A 47 -4.17 -6.83 2.45
C ASN A 47 -5.44 -6.78 1.59
N SER A 48 -6.58 -6.39 2.15
CA SER A 48 -7.82 -6.15 1.40
C SER A 48 -7.71 -4.90 0.51
N GLU A 49 -7.10 -3.85 1.03
CA GLU A 49 -6.85 -2.59 0.30
C GLU A 49 -5.86 -2.81 -0.85
N TYR A 50 -4.80 -3.59 -0.66
CA TYR A 50 -3.88 -3.98 -1.74
C TYR A 50 -4.59 -4.73 -2.87
N ARG A 51 -5.52 -5.65 -2.56
CA ARG A 51 -6.34 -6.31 -3.57
C ARG A 51 -7.24 -5.33 -4.34
N THR A 52 -7.72 -4.28 -3.67
CA THR A 52 -8.49 -3.22 -4.32
C THR A 52 -7.60 -2.41 -5.27
N ILE A 53 -6.38 -2.05 -4.85
CA ILE A 53 -5.38 -1.38 -5.71
C ILE A 53 -5.07 -2.25 -6.94
N GLU A 54 -4.78 -3.55 -6.76
CA GLU A 54 -4.52 -4.47 -7.88
C GLU A 54 -5.68 -4.49 -8.90
N LYS A 55 -6.92 -4.58 -8.42
CA LYS A 55 -8.11 -4.55 -9.30
C LYS A 55 -8.26 -3.23 -10.02
N THR A 56 -8.04 -2.11 -9.34
CA THR A 56 -8.15 -0.77 -9.93
C THR A 56 -7.09 -0.57 -11.00
N ILE A 57 -5.84 -0.97 -10.76
CA ILE A 57 -4.75 -0.88 -11.74
C ILE A 57 -5.02 -1.76 -12.96
N ALA A 58 -5.63 -2.93 -12.79
CA ALA A 58 -5.92 -3.84 -13.89
C ALA A 58 -7.04 -3.37 -14.83
N GLY A 59 -7.83 -2.37 -14.43
CA GLY A 59 -9.00 -1.92 -15.15
C GLY A 59 -8.97 -0.45 -15.61
N PRO A 60 -7.87 0.05 -16.25
CA PRO A 60 -7.87 1.40 -16.78
C PRO A 60 -8.87 1.53 -17.94
N PRO A 61 -9.45 2.72 -18.16
CA PRO A 61 -10.32 2.97 -19.31
C PRO A 61 -9.54 2.74 -20.61
N SER A 62 -10.17 2.04 -21.55
CA SER A 62 -9.60 1.79 -22.88
C SER A 62 -10.04 2.86 -23.86
N ARG A 63 -9.13 3.33 -24.74
CA ARG A 63 -9.45 4.27 -25.81
C ARG A 63 -10.54 3.74 -26.75
N ALA A 64 -10.62 2.43 -26.93
CA ALA A 64 -11.64 1.79 -27.75
C ALA A 64 -13.07 1.92 -27.18
N GLN A 65 -13.20 2.04 -25.85
CA GLN A 65 -14.50 2.23 -25.17
C GLN A 65 -15.00 3.67 -25.26
N TYR A 66 -14.13 4.64 -25.54
CA TYR A 66 -14.41 6.07 -25.57
C TYR A 66 -13.94 6.69 -26.90
N PRO A 67 -14.74 6.63 -27.99
CA PRO A 67 -14.38 7.16 -29.30
C PRO A 67 -14.04 8.65 -29.29
N VAL A 68 -14.77 9.42 -28.47
CA VAL A 68 -14.52 10.84 -28.28
C VAL A 68 -13.35 11.08 -27.34
N ALA A 69 -12.34 11.82 -27.81
CA ALA A 69 -11.11 12.05 -27.05
C ALA A 69 -11.33 12.70 -25.68
N ALA A 70 -12.22 13.69 -25.62
CA ALA A 70 -12.55 14.40 -24.38
C ALA A 70 -13.15 13.47 -23.34
N ASP A 71 -14.03 12.54 -23.72
CA ASP A 71 -14.63 11.56 -22.82
C ASP A 71 -13.59 10.56 -22.31
N TYR A 72 -12.71 10.08 -23.19
CA TYR A 72 -11.60 9.23 -22.78
C TYR A 72 -10.71 9.91 -21.75
N HIS A 73 -10.30 11.16 -21.98
CA HIS A 73 -9.43 11.90 -21.05
C HIS A 73 -10.13 12.19 -19.72
N ARG A 74 -11.44 12.43 -19.73
CA ARG A 74 -12.22 12.59 -18.50
C ARG A 74 -12.23 11.29 -17.69
N GLN A 75 -12.57 10.15 -18.32
CA GLN A 75 -12.60 8.84 -17.67
C GLN A 75 -11.22 8.40 -17.19
N LEU A 76 -10.17 8.72 -17.95
CA LEU A 76 -8.79 8.44 -17.52
C LEU A 76 -8.43 9.22 -16.25
N ARG A 77 -8.79 10.50 -16.17
CA ARG A 77 -8.57 11.31 -14.94
C ARG A 77 -9.37 10.77 -13.76
N GLU A 78 -10.65 10.47 -13.92
CA GLU A 78 -11.49 9.89 -12.87
C GLU A 78 -10.91 8.56 -12.34
N TRP A 79 -10.41 7.70 -13.25
CA TRP A 79 -9.74 6.48 -12.87
C TRP A 79 -8.43 6.73 -12.11
N GLN A 80 -7.63 7.71 -12.55
CA GLN A 80 -6.38 8.09 -11.90
C GLN A 80 -6.63 8.65 -10.50
N ASP A 81 -7.63 9.50 -10.34
CA ASP A 81 -8.03 10.05 -9.03
C ASP A 81 -8.53 8.95 -8.09
N HIS A 82 -9.33 8.03 -8.61
CA HIS A 82 -9.78 6.87 -7.85
C HIS A 82 -8.61 5.97 -7.43
N LEU A 83 -7.65 5.73 -8.32
CA LEU A 83 -6.44 4.97 -8.02
C LEU A 83 -5.61 5.66 -6.92
N ALA A 84 -5.40 6.97 -7.02
CA ALA A 84 -4.70 7.75 -5.99
C ALA A 84 -5.40 7.65 -4.62
N GLN A 85 -6.74 7.69 -4.60
CA GLN A 85 -7.52 7.50 -3.37
C GLN A 85 -7.33 6.11 -2.76
N THR A 86 -7.28 5.03 -3.58
CA THR A 86 -7.06 3.68 -3.05
C THR A 86 -5.67 3.54 -2.43
N PHE A 87 -4.63 4.14 -3.03
CA PHE A 87 -3.30 4.22 -2.42
C PHE A 87 -3.31 5.02 -1.12
N GLY A 88 -4.01 6.17 -1.08
CA GLY A 88 -4.17 7.00 0.11
C GLY A 88 -4.85 6.26 1.27
N THR A 89 -5.85 5.44 0.96
CA THR A 89 -6.54 4.60 1.96
C THR A 89 -5.57 3.60 2.60
N ALA A 90 -4.80 2.87 1.79
CA ALA A 90 -3.79 1.95 2.27
C ALA A 90 -2.66 2.65 3.07
N ALA A 91 -2.24 3.84 2.64
CA ALA A 91 -1.28 4.66 3.38
C ALA A 91 -1.80 5.03 4.78
N ASN A 92 -3.08 5.38 4.90
CA ASN A 92 -3.69 5.69 6.19
C ASN A 92 -3.73 4.46 7.12
N THR A 93 -4.00 3.27 6.60
CA THR A 93 -3.93 2.03 7.38
C THR A 93 -2.52 1.77 7.90
N ILE A 94 -1.47 2.02 7.11
CA ILE A 94 -0.08 1.91 7.59
C ILE A 94 0.21 2.96 8.68
N LYS A 95 -0.31 4.18 8.58
CA LYS A 95 -0.17 5.19 9.64
C LYS A 95 -0.82 4.72 10.95
N GLU A 96 -1.94 4.02 10.89
CA GLU A 96 -2.57 3.40 12.07
C GLU A 96 -1.68 2.30 12.67
N ILE A 97 -1.08 1.43 11.84
CA ILE A 97 -0.11 0.41 12.28
C ILE A 97 1.08 1.07 12.98
N LEU A 98 1.65 2.12 12.39
CA LEU A 98 2.80 2.83 12.96
C LEU A 98 2.52 3.49 14.31
N LYS A 99 1.28 3.92 14.57
CA LYS A 99 0.86 4.44 15.88
C LYS A 99 0.91 3.39 16.99
N LEU A 100 0.78 2.11 16.65
CA LEU A 100 0.87 0.99 17.59
C LEU A 100 2.31 0.57 17.88
N ASN A 101 3.29 1.31 17.37
CA ASN A 101 4.74 1.10 17.58
C ASN A 101 5.20 -0.33 17.27
N PRO A 102 5.01 -0.84 16.03
CA PRO A 102 5.37 -2.19 15.65
C PRO A 102 6.90 -2.40 15.70
N GLN A 103 7.34 -3.63 15.99
CA GLN A 103 8.77 -3.98 16.07
C GLN A 103 9.52 -3.72 14.75
N ASN A 104 8.84 -3.83 13.61
CA ASN A 104 9.37 -3.62 12.27
C ASN A 104 8.95 -2.26 11.67
N ALA A 105 9.00 -1.18 12.47
CA ALA A 105 8.53 0.15 12.07
C ALA A 105 9.20 0.66 10.78
N ASP A 106 10.47 0.36 10.53
CA ASP A 106 11.18 0.79 9.32
C ASP A 106 10.61 0.16 8.04
N TYR A 107 10.22 -1.11 8.11
CA TYR A 107 9.49 -1.78 7.02
C TYR A 107 8.18 -1.06 6.69
N TRP A 108 7.43 -0.63 7.70
CA TRP A 108 6.17 0.09 7.50
C TRP A 108 6.39 1.52 7.00
N ARG A 109 7.47 2.20 7.40
CA ARG A 109 7.81 3.54 6.88
C ARG A 109 8.18 3.52 5.40
N GLU A 110 8.99 2.55 4.95
CA GLU A 110 9.32 2.39 3.52
C GLU A 110 8.05 2.15 2.67
N ARG A 111 7.13 1.32 3.18
CA ARG A 111 5.85 1.08 2.51
C ARG A 111 4.93 2.30 2.50
N LEU A 112 4.89 3.05 3.59
CA LEU A 112 4.13 4.30 3.67
C LEU A 112 4.62 5.31 2.64
N GLU A 113 5.93 5.55 2.56
CA GLU A 113 6.53 6.45 1.57
C GLU A 113 6.15 6.04 0.13
N THR A 114 6.19 4.74 -0.15
CA THR A 114 5.79 4.20 -1.46
C THR A 114 4.31 4.48 -1.76
N LEU A 115 3.41 4.20 -0.82
CA LEU A 115 1.98 4.43 -1.02
C LEU A 115 1.64 5.93 -1.13
N GLU A 116 2.29 6.77 -0.34
CA GLU A 116 2.12 8.23 -0.41
C GLU A 116 2.58 8.80 -1.75
N LEU A 117 3.67 8.29 -2.32
CA LEU A 117 4.10 8.67 -3.67
C LEU A 117 3.04 8.35 -4.72
N TYR A 118 2.45 7.14 -4.67
CA TYR A 118 1.41 6.73 -5.61
C TYR A 118 0.04 7.35 -5.34
N ALA A 119 -0.20 7.83 -4.13
CA ALA A 119 -1.42 8.55 -3.75
C ALA A 119 -1.40 10.03 -4.17
N GLN A 120 -0.26 10.56 -4.63
CA GLN A 120 -0.20 11.94 -5.08
C GLN A 120 -1.12 12.15 -6.29
N PRO A 121 -1.94 13.21 -6.29
CA PRO A 121 -2.69 13.58 -7.47
C PRO A 121 -1.73 13.87 -8.62
N ILE A 122 -2.20 13.68 -9.86
CA ILE A 122 -1.39 13.97 -11.03
C ILE A 122 -1.15 15.48 -11.07
N SER A 123 0.03 15.87 -10.60
CA SER A 123 0.52 17.23 -10.66
C SER A 123 0.87 17.64 -12.09
N THR A 124 1.05 18.93 -12.32
CA THR A 124 1.52 19.43 -13.62
C THR A 124 2.90 18.82 -13.97
N PRO A 125 3.25 18.69 -15.25
CA PRO A 125 4.56 18.14 -15.66
C PRO A 125 5.76 18.83 -15.02
N GLU A 126 5.63 20.10 -14.66
CA GLU A 126 6.66 20.92 -14.04
C GLU A 126 6.91 20.58 -12.58
N GLU A 127 5.86 20.13 -11.87
CA GLU A 127 5.91 19.76 -10.44
C GLU A 127 6.33 18.31 -10.23
N ARG A 128 6.28 17.48 -11.30
CA ARG A 128 6.61 16.06 -11.19
C ARG A 128 8.10 15.85 -11.05
N LYS A 129 8.45 14.97 -10.13
CA LYS A 129 9.82 14.44 -9.96
C LYS A 129 10.02 13.07 -10.62
N VAL A 130 8.93 12.37 -10.93
CA VAL A 130 8.94 11.05 -11.56
C VAL A 130 8.01 11.07 -12.76
N PHE A 131 8.48 10.58 -13.89
CA PHE A 131 7.84 10.72 -15.20
C PHE A 131 7.36 9.36 -15.74
N GLY A 132 6.29 9.39 -16.52
CA GLY A 132 5.85 8.24 -17.31
C GLY A 132 6.69 8.07 -18.60
N SER A 133 6.49 6.94 -19.29
CA SER A 133 7.23 6.63 -20.53
C SER A 133 7.01 7.63 -21.66
N GLY A 134 5.84 8.27 -21.73
CA GLY A 134 5.53 9.30 -22.75
C GLY A 134 6.03 10.71 -22.42
N GLU A 135 6.66 10.90 -21.26
CA GLU A 135 7.06 12.22 -20.74
C GLU A 135 8.58 12.45 -20.76
N VAL A 136 9.36 11.48 -21.22
CA VAL A 136 10.82 11.52 -21.33
C VAL A 136 11.26 11.40 -22.79
N GLN A 137 12.38 11.99 -23.15
CA GLN A 137 12.94 11.90 -24.50
C GLN A 137 13.67 10.57 -24.72
N GLN A 138 14.32 10.04 -23.68
CA GLN A 138 14.95 8.73 -23.71
C GLN A 138 14.46 7.91 -22.53
N LEU A 139 13.94 6.73 -22.83
CA LEU A 139 13.48 5.79 -21.79
C LEU A 139 14.66 5.23 -21.01
N VAL A 140 14.39 4.82 -19.76
CA VAL A 140 15.32 4.04 -18.97
C VAL A 140 15.78 2.81 -19.75
N ARG A 141 17.08 2.48 -19.66
CA ARG A 141 17.67 1.30 -20.28
C ARG A 141 18.18 0.33 -19.22
N LEU A 142 17.57 -0.85 -19.14
CA LEU A 142 18.03 -1.89 -18.23
C LEU A 142 19.38 -2.45 -18.72
N ILE A 143 20.38 -2.47 -17.83
CA ILE A 143 21.72 -3.06 -18.08
C ILE A 143 21.73 -4.50 -17.58
N ASN A 144 21.26 -4.71 -16.36
CA ASN A 144 21.12 -6.02 -15.74
C ASN A 144 19.84 -6.06 -14.91
N ALA A 145 19.03 -7.08 -15.15
CA ALA A 145 17.78 -7.31 -14.43
C ALA A 145 17.76 -8.79 -13.98
N PRO A 146 18.18 -9.08 -12.73
CA PRO A 146 18.30 -10.45 -12.25
C PRO A 146 16.94 -11.14 -12.19
N ALA A 147 16.92 -12.44 -12.48
CA ALA A 147 15.75 -13.28 -12.22
C ALA A 147 15.51 -13.38 -10.70
N ALA A 148 14.24 -13.51 -10.34
CA ALA A 148 13.87 -13.78 -8.95
C ALA A 148 14.20 -15.24 -8.58
N GLU A 149 14.32 -15.50 -7.29
CA GLU A 149 14.44 -16.86 -6.78
C GLU A 149 13.07 -17.55 -6.77
N TYR A 150 13.01 -18.80 -7.24
CA TYR A 150 11.84 -19.63 -7.06
C TYR A 150 11.94 -20.34 -5.72
N THR A 151 11.12 -19.97 -4.74
CA THR A 151 11.19 -20.47 -3.37
C THR A 151 10.87 -21.96 -3.27
N ASP A 152 11.38 -22.65 -2.24
CA ASP A 152 11.08 -24.06 -2.03
C ASP A 152 9.60 -24.28 -1.68
N GLU A 153 8.96 -23.36 -0.96
CA GLU A 153 7.54 -23.39 -0.67
C GLU A 153 6.71 -23.31 -1.94
N ALA A 154 7.05 -22.37 -2.84
CA ALA A 154 6.39 -22.25 -4.13
C ALA A 154 6.61 -23.49 -5.01
N ARG A 155 7.80 -24.10 -4.92
CA ARG A 155 8.15 -25.33 -5.64
C ARG A 155 7.30 -26.50 -5.15
N ALA A 156 7.18 -26.67 -3.82
CA ALA A 156 6.34 -27.69 -3.20
C ALA A 156 4.86 -27.49 -3.57
N ALA A 157 4.37 -26.24 -3.57
CA ALA A 157 3.01 -25.89 -3.93
C ALA A 157 2.77 -25.83 -5.46
N LYS A 158 3.80 -26.02 -6.29
CA LYS A 158 3.74 -25.89 -7.76
C LYS A 158 3.12 -24.57 -8.22
N THR A 159 3.42 -23.48 -7.50
CA THR A 159 2.87 -22.15 -7.77
C THR A 159 3.37 -21.64 -9.13
N ARG A 160 2.47 -21.17 -9.97
CA ARG A 160 2.77 -20.60 -11.31
C ARG A 160 2.08 -19.27 -11.48
N GLY A 161 2.63 -18.41 -12.31
CA GLY A 161 2.03 -17.13 -12.66
C GLY A 161 3.06 -16.03 -12.86
N ASP A 162 2.58 -14.81 -12.81
CA ASP A 162 3.41 -13.62 -12.92
C ASP A 162 3.24 -12.70 -11.71
N VAL A 163 4.34 -12.17 -11.21
CA VAL A 163 4.40 -11.04 -10.30
C VAL A 163 4.63 -9.79 -11.14
N ARG A 164 3.81 -8.76 -10.94
CA ARG A 164 4.00 -7.46 -11.59
C ARG A 164 4.39 -6.44 -10.54
N LEU A 165 5.53 -5.80 -10.77
CA LEU A 165 6.06 -4.78 -9.89
C LEU A 165 6.04 -3.44 -10.59
N ARG A 166 5.46 -2.43 -9.93
CA ARG A 166 5.63 -1.02 -10.29
C ARG A 166 6.72 -0.43 -9.41
N MET A 167 7.59 0.38 -9.99
CA MET A 167 8.72 0.98 -9.28
C MET A 167 9.18 2.26 -9.93
N VAL A 168 10.04 2.98 -9.24
CA VAL A 168 10.75 4.14 -9.76
C VAL A 168 12.20 3.74 -10.04
N LEU A 169 12.65 3.90 -11.27
CA LEU A 169 14.06 3.92 -11.62
C LEU A 169 14.53 5.37 -11.56
N ALA A 170 15.25 5.70 -10.50
CA ALA A 170 15.56 7.07 -10.14
C ALA A 170 16.73 7.64 -10.96
N ASP A 171 16.77 8.95 -11.09
CA ASP A 171 17.82 9.71 -11.79
C ASP A 171 19.22 9.54 -11.17
N ASP A 172 19.28 9.14 -9.90
CA ASP A 172 20.51 8.80 -9.18
C ASP A 172 21.00 7.34 -9.42
N GLY A 173 20.32 6.57 -10.28
CA GLY A 173 20.66 5.18 -10.58
C GLY A 173 20.17 4.15 -9.55
N THR A 174 19.34 4.56 -8.59
CA THR A 174 18.75 3.65 -7.57
C THR A 174 17.33 3.21 -7.92
N VAL A 175 16.96 2.01 -7.47
CA VAL A 175 15.58 1.51 -7.55
C VAL A 175 14.84 1.91 -6.28
N LYS A 176 13.72 2.63 -6.43
CA LYS A 176 12.89 3.13 -5.32
C LYS A 176 11.44 2.72 -5.47
N ASN A 177 10.70 2.79 -4.38
CA ASN A 177 9.24 2.67 -4.33
C ASN A 177 8.70 1.41 -5.06
N VAL A 178 9.32 0.25 -4.79
CA VAL A 178 8.91 -1.03 -5.38
C VAL A 178 7.59 -1.47 -4.76
N PHE A 179 6.55 -1.62 -5.60
CA PHE A 179 5.22 -2.03 -5.19
C PHE A 179 4.71 -3.17 -6.08
N ALA A 180 4.16 -4.23 -5.47
CA ALA A 180 3.56 -5.32 -6.19
C ALA A 180 2.12 -4.97 -6.60
N ILE A 181 1.88 -4.79 -7.91
CA ILE A 181 0.55 -4.55 -8.48
C ILE A 181 -0.15 -5.85 -8.89
N LYS A 182 0.57 -6.95 -8.87
CA LYS A 182 0.04 -8.32 -8.94
C LYS A 182 0.98 -9.24 -8.17
N SER A 183 0.43 -9.97 -7.22
CA SER A 183 1.17 -10.79 -6.27
C SER A 183 1.00 -12.29 -6.54
N LEU A 184 1.99 -13.07 -6.11
CA LEU A 184 1.91 -14.52 -6.00
C LEU A 184 2.24 -14.95 -4.56
N PRO A 185 1.62 -16.04 -4.07
CA PRO A 185 1.87 -16.55 -2.74
C PRO A 185 3.24 -17.27 -2.63
N HIS A 186 3.51 -17.81 -1.43
CA HIS A 186 4.67 -18.66 -1.12
C HIS A 186 6.01 -17.95 -1.31
N GLY A 187 6.08 -16.65 -0.93
CA GLY A 187 7.32 -15.87 -0.97
C GLY A 187 7.79 -15.41 -2.37
N LEU A 188 7.03 -15.72 -3.44
CA LEU A 188 7.42 -15.34 -4.81
C LEU A 188 7.37 -13.82 -5.04
N THR A 189 6.43 -13.12 -4.42
CA THR A 189 6.34 -11.66 -4.49
C THR A 189 7.55 -11.00 -3.85
N GLU A 190 7.91 -11.42 -2.66
CA GLU A 190 9.06 -10.94 -1.90
C GLU A 190 10.38 -11.20 -2.65
N SER A 191 10.50 -12.39 -3.23
CA SER A 191 11.64 -12.76 -4.06
C SER A 191 11.77 -11.85 -5.28
N ALA A 192 10.66 -11.58 -6.00
CA ALA A 192 10.64 -10.67 -7.13
C ALA A 192 11.01 -9.22 -6.71
N MET A 193 10.49 -8.74 -5.59
CA MET A 193 10.83 -7.41 -5.06
C MET A 193 12.31 -7.30 -4.66
N LYS A 194 12.89 -8.36 -4.06
CA LYS A 194 14.31 -8.43 -3.74
C LYS A 194 15.17 -8.38 -5.00
N ALA A 195 14.83 -9.14 -6.04
CA ALA A 195 15.53 -9.12 -7.31
C ALA A 195 15.41 -7.77 -8.01
N ALA A 196 14.24 -7.14 -7.98
CA ALA A 196 14.01 -5.84 -8.57
C ALA A 196 14.89 -4.73 -7.99
N ARG A 197 15.15 -4.74 -6.68
CA ARG A 197 16.06 -3.78 -6.01
C ARG A 197 17.53 -3.91 -6.44
N GLN A 198 17.90 -5.00 -7.10
CA GLN A 198 19.26 -5.25 -7.59
C GLN A 198 19.45 -4.88 -9.06
N ILE A 199 18.42 -4.36 -9.70
CA ILE A 199 18.48 -3.95 -11.13
C ILE A 199 19.53 -2.86 -11.34
N LYS A 200 20.32 -3.01 -12.40
CA LYS A 200 21.23 -2.00 -12.90
C LYS A 200 20.66 -1.41 -14.19
N PHE A 201 20.66 -0.10 -14.30
CA PHE A 201 20.05 0.62 -15.42
C PHE A 201 20.73 1.96 -15.69
N GLU A 202 20.51 2.50 -16.89
CA GLU A 202 20.77 3.91 -17.21
C GLU A 202 19.47 4.69 -17.03
N PRO A 203 19.48 5.81 -16.29
CA PRO A 203 18.31 6.65 -16.09
C PRO A 203 17.70 7.15 -17.39
N ALA A 204 16.40 7.44 -17.35
CA ALA A 204 15.74 8.16 -18.43
C ALA A 204 16.35 9.56 -18.62
N ILE A 205 16.16 10.14 -19.81
CA ILE A 205 16.60 11.50 -20.11
C ILE A 205 15.40 12.39 -20.39
N ARG A 206 15.32 13.52 -19.68
CA ARG A 206 14.33 14.58 -19.88
C ARG A 206 15.05 15.93 -19.87
N ASN A 207 14.81 16.75 -20.89
CA ASN A 207 15.46 18.05 -21.05
C ASN A 207 17.00 17.97 -20.93
N ALA A 208 17.59 16.96 -21.58
CA ALA A 208 19.03 16.65 -21.58
C ALA A 208 19.63 16.36 -20.19
N LYS A 209 18.81 16.00 -19.20
CA LYS A 209 19.23 15.64 -17.83
C LYS A 209 18.68 14.26 -17.45
N PRO A 210 19.40 13.52 -16.58
CA PRO A 210 18.82 12.31 -15.98
C PRO A 210 17.49 12.62 -15.29
N ALA A 211 16.54 11.70 -15.41
CA ALA A 211 15.20 11.84 -14.86
C ALA A 211 14.71 10.50 -14.29
N SER A 212 14.01 10.58 -13.19
CA SER A 212 13.37 9.42 -12.56
C SER A 212 12.15 8.98 -13.37
N GLN A 213 12.01 7.68 -13.62
CA GLN A 213 10.92 7.13 -14.43
C GLN A 213 10.17 6.02 -13.70
N PHE A 214 8.83 6.07 -13.79
CA PHE A 214 7.98 4.92 -13.43
C PHE A 214 8.11 3.82 -14.46
N ILE A 215 8.36 2.59 -13.99
CA ILE A 215 8.30 1.40 -14.84
C ILE A 215 7.44 0.32 -14.19
N THR A 216 6.95 -0.60 -15.02
CA THR A 216 6.35 -1.85 -14.58
C THR A 216 7.21 -2.99 -15.11
N LEU A 217 7.57 -3.94 -14.23
CA LEU A 217 8.27 -5.16 -14.59
C LEU A 217 7.41 -6.38 -14.30
N VAL A 218 7.54 -7.38 -15.14
CA VAL A 218 6.87 -8.69 -14.99
C VAL A 218 7.93 -9.76 -14.74
N TYR A 219 7.81 -10.44 -13.61
CA TYR A 219 8.54 -11.65 -13.24
C TYR A 219 7.65 -12.86 -13.48
N GLU A 220 7.99 -13.70 -14.44
CA GLU A 220 7.24 -14.91 -14.77
C GLU A 220 7.82 -16.13 -14.03
N PHE A 221 6.94 -16.83 -13.31
CA PHE A 221 7.26 -18.05 -12.56
C PHE A 221 6.59 -19.25 -13.20
N LYS A 222 7.39 -20.16 -13.74
CA LYS A 222 6.87 -21.33 -14.43
C LYS A 222 7.82 -22.51 -14.28
N ASP A 223 7.27 -23.71 -14.10
CA ASP A 223 7.98 -24.99 -14.08
C ASP A 223 9.16 -25.02 -13.09
N GLY A 224 8.99 -24.40 -11.92
CA GLY A 224 10.01 -24.36 -10.87
C GLY A 224 11.14 -23.36 -11.13
N GLN A 225 11.02 -22.49 -12.13
CA GLN A 225 11.99 -21.48 -12.49
C GLN A 225 11.35 -20.10 -12.58
N ALA A 226 12.15 -19.07 -12.26
CA ALA A 226 11.81 -17.69 -12.56
C ALA A 226 12.57 -17.24 -13.82
N ARG A 227 11.87 -16.60 -14.73
CA ARG A 227 12.49 -16.01 -15.92
C ARG A 227 13.05 -14.62 -15.61
N PRO A 228 14.08 -14.14 -16.35
CA PRO A 228 14.47 -12.75 -16.30
C PRO A 228 13.27 -11.83 -16.53
N PRO A 229 13.15 -10.73 -15.77
CA PRO A 229 11.98 -9.85 -15.90
C PRO A 229 12.01 -9.06 -17.21
N TYR A 230 10.83 -8.65 -17.65
CA TYR A 230 10.67 -7.82 -18.84
C TYR A 230 9.70 -6.67 -18.59
N ILE A 231 9.86 -5.60 -19.35
CA ILE A 231 8.91 -4.48 -19.39
C ILE A 231 7.79 -4.87 -20.36
N PRO A 232 6.52 -4.95 -19.91
CA PRO A 232 5.42 -5.29 -20.82
C PRO A 232 5.20 -4.18 -21.86
N LYS A 233 4.87 -4.57 -23.11
CA LYS A 233 4.64 -3.62 -24.21
C LYS A 233 3.44 -2.71 -24.00
N THR A 234 2.48 -3.12 -23.20
CA THR A 234 1.30 -2.32 -22.82
C THR A 234 1.52 -1.82 -21.41
N ILE A 235 1.90 -0.56 -21.28
CA ILE A 235 2.03 0.14 -19.99
C ILE A 235 1.01 1.29 -20.04
N PHE A 236 0.28 1.40 -18.95
CA PHE A 236 -0.66 2.49 -18.72
C PHE A 236 0.07 3.82 -18.51
#